data_586c3af8a4171afcddb59c9a5650321d
#
_entry.id   586c3af8a4171afcddb59c9a5650321d
#
_cell.length_a   1.000
_cell.length_b   1.000
_cell.length_c   1.000
_cell.angle_alpha   90.00
_cell.angle_beta   90.00
_cell.angle_gamma   90.00
#
_symmetry.space_group_name_H-M   'P 1'
#
loop_
_entity.id
_entity.type
_entity.pdbx_description
1 polymer ?
#
loop_
_entity_poly.entity_id
_entity_poly.type
_entity_poly.pdbx_seq_one_letter_code
_entity_poly.pdbx_strand_id
1 'polypeptide(L)'
;MVGEFKTVRKGHEMTNRKMFFTMLWGAVFRRRSRAVMAVIASMVGAATLFCLAATCIAVPQQMNEEMRAYGANLIVTPSESSEKSSGIDTDTAKALNQMVKGSYSARSAAYRYESVRINSAPYTLAGIITKDVKALNHHWNVTGDWPSEGNVMLGRDVADALGVSIGSTVTIGYRASDDAQDSGALGQTEAQATENGRVSSDIMENTGTEFRVGGIVDTGGSEDEIVYAVNADVAKLAGSKRGADVIEYSVNAVGSELNDVVKSINANPSTGVKAQTVTKITSSDTRIIAMLQTLFWIVSLVVLVLTFVGVGTTISSIVSQRRNEIGLRKALGASSQAIGIEFYVESAIYGLIGGLIGTAVGYLLARVLCVSVFERAIGFNWLLGVASLLLSVLIAVIASIPPVRRATRIDPAIVLREE
;
A
#
# COMPACT_ATOMS: atom_id res chain seq x y z
N MET A 1 57.42 -16.18 -70.49
CA MET A 1 56.02 -15.70 -70.34
C MET A 1 55.66 -15.78 -68.84
N VAL A 2 55.42 -14.65 -68.32
CA VAL A 2 55.24 -14.40 -66.90
C VAL A 2 53.80 -14.78 -66.50
N GLY A 3 53.60 -15.66 -65.48
CA GLY A 3 52.33 -16.05 -64.96
C GLY A 3 52.17 -15.44 -63.58
N GLU A 4 51.15 -14.62 -63.42
CA GLU A 4 50.75 -13.85 -62.24
C GLU A 4 50.54 -14.70 -60.99
N PHE A 5 51.21 -14.33 -59.91
CA PHE A 5 50.85 -14.73 -58.58
C PHE A 5 49.66 -13.83 -58.07
N LYS A 6 48.47 -14.43 -58.05
CA LYS A 6 47.27 -13.82 -57.48
C LYS A 6 47.40 -13.70 -55.97
N THR A 7 47.38 -12.50 -55.50
CA THR A 7 47.01 -11.89 -54.24
C THR A 7 46.57 -12.84 -53.10
N VAL A 8 47.40 -12.88 -52.07
CA VAL A 8 47.09 -13.31 -50.71
C VAL A 8 45.93 -12.47 -50.16
N ARG A 9 44.81 -13.13 -49.84
CA ARG A 9 43.72 -12.54 -49.11
C ARG A 9 44.26 -11.96 -47.79
N LYS A 10 44.16 -10.66 -47.60
CA LYS A 10 44.33 -9.98 -46.31
C LYS A 10 43.44 -10.67 -45.26
N GLY A 11 44.05 -11.45 -44.37
CA GLY A 11 43.41 -11.94 -43.18
C GLY A 11 42.91 -10.74 -42.34
N HIS A 12 41.62 -10.69 -42.12
CA HIS A 12 41.03 -9.71 -41.22
C HIS A 12 41.61 -9.98 -39.84
N GLU A 13 42.52 -9.14 -39.35
CA GLU A 13 43.02 -9.19 -37.98
C GLU A 13 41.81 -8.98 -37.02
N MET A 14 41.33 -10.08 -36.47
CA MET A 14 40.28 -10.02 -35.48
C MET A 14 40.86 -9.41 -34.21
N THR A 15 40.41 -8.22 -33.83
CA THR A 15 40.75 -7.58 -32.57
C THR A 15 40.47 -8.56 -31.42
N ASN A 16 41.36 -8.65 -30.42
CA ASN A 16 41.21 -9.54 -29.23
C ASN A 16 39.81 -9.53 -28.62
N ARG A 17 39.13 -8.40 -28.65
CA ARG A 17 37.72 -8.27 -28.20
C ARG A 17 36.74 -9.02 -29.11
N LYS A 18 36.87 -8.95 -30.44
CA LYS A 18 35.98 -9.68 -31.35
C LYS A 18 36.18 -11.19 -31.23
N MET A 19 37.42 -11.64 -31.05
CA MET A 19 37.74 -13.05 -30.84
C MET A 19 37.15 -13.57 -29.54
N PHE A 20 37.22 -12.81 -28.45
CA PHE A 20 36.59 -13.11 -27.15
C PHE A 20 35.09 -13.26 -27.29
N PHE A 21 34.38 -12.29 -27.88
CA PHE A 21 32.93 -12.36 -28.09
C PHE A 21 32.49 -13.53 -28.97
N THR A 22 33.25 -13.84 -30.02
CA THR A 22 32.94 -14.97 -30.93
C THR A 22 33.14 -16.31 -30.24
N MET A 23 34.18 -16.44 -29.41
CA MET A 23 34.39 -17.64 -28.56
C MET A 23 33.29 -17.79 -27.53
N LEU A 24 32.89 -16.71 -26.87
CA LEU A 24 31.83 -16.68 -25.84
C LEU A 24 30.48 -17.06 -26.44
N TRP A 25 30.13 -16.49 -27.60
CA TRP A 25 28.91 -16.83 -28.33
C TRP A 25 28.90 -18.29 -28.78
N GLY A 26 30.03 -18.77 -29.29
CA GLY A 26 30.21 -20.17 -29.66
C GLY A 26 30.10 -21.13 -28.48
N ALA A 27 30.63 -20.78 -27.32
CA ALA A 27 30.54 -21.57 -26.08
C ALA A 27 29.10 -21.71 -25.59
N VAL A 28 28.32 -20.64 -25.62
CA VAL A 28 26.91 -20.62 -25.18
C VAL A 28 26.02 -21.42 -26.13
N PHE A 29 26.17 -21.26 -27.45
CA PHE A 29 25.25 -21.87 -28.42
C PHE A 29 25.64 -23.27 -28.91
N ARG A 30 26.90 -23.68 -28.79
CA ARG A 30 27.37 -24.98 -29.28
C ARG A 30 27.00 -26.17 -28.39
N ARG A 31 26.67 -25.90 -27.09
CA ARG A 31 26.29 -26.94 -26.11
C ARG A 31 24.92 -26.63 -25.50
N ARG A 32 23.88 -26.58 -26.34
CA ARG A 32 22.53 -26.10 -26.02
C ARG A 32 21.90 -26.69 -24.76
N SER A 33 22.00 -28.04 -24.56
CA SER A 33 21.30 -28.71 -23.47
C SER A 33 21.74 -28.24 -22.06
N ARG A 34 23.03 -27.93 -21.88
CA ARG A 34 23.58 -27.53 -20.57
C ARG A 34 23.40 -26.05 -20.30
N ALA A 35 23.60 -25.21 -21.31
CA ALA A 35 23.28 -23.79 -21.24
C ALA A 35 21.79 -23.60 -20.90
N VAL A 36 20.90 -24.39 -21.51
CA VAL A 36 19.46 -24.40 -21.21
C VAL A 36 19.19 -24.78 -19.77
N MET A 37 19.86 -25.80 -19.21
CA MET A 37 19.67 -26.17 -17.79
C MET A 37 20.10 -25.06 -16.83
N ALA A 38 21.21 -24.37 -17.12
CA ALA A 38 21.64 -23.23 -16.30
C ALA A 38 20.67 -22.04 -16.40
N VAL A 39 20.16 -21.76 -17.61
CA VAL A 39 19.16 -20.75 -17.87
C VAL A 39 17.84 -21.09 -17.15
N ILE A 40 17.37 -22.35 -17.22
CA ILE A 40 16.16 -22.81 -16.53
C ILE A 40 16.31 -22.66 -15.01
N ALA A 41 17.44 -23.09 -14.43
CA ALA A 41 17.67 -22.94 -12.99
C ALA A 41 17.62 -21.47 -12.55
N SER A 42 18.26 -20.58 -13.31
CA SER A 42 18.24 -19.14 -13.07
C SER A 42 16.86 -18.55 -13.32
N MET A 43 16.13 -19.00 -14.34
CA MET A 43 14.77 -18.59 -14.67
C MET A 43 13.79 -18.93 -13.52
N VAL A 44 13.81 -20.17 -13.02
CA VAL A 44 12.94 -20.59 -11.92
C VAL A 44 13.23 -19.78 -10.67
N GLY A 45 14.51 -19.56 -10.34
CA GLY A 45 14.88 -18.73 -9.20
C GLY A 45 14.41 -17.28 -9.34
N ALA A 46 14.64 -16.66 -10.49
CA ALA A 46 14.21 -15.30 -10.73
C ALA A 46 12.67 -15.17 -10.76
N ALA A 47 11.97 -16.15 -11.34
CA ALA A 47 10.50 -16.16 -11.39
C ALA A 47 9.88 -16.24 -10.00
N THR A 48 10.38 -17.15 -9.16
CA THR A 48 9.87 -17.31 -7.80
C THR A 48 10.20 -16.10 -6.92
N LEU A 49 11.42 -15.58 -6.98
CA LEU A 49 11.82 -14.38 -6.23
C LEU A 49 11.02 -13.15 -6.65
N PHE A 50 10.83 -12.94 -7.96
CA PHE A 50 10.01 -11.83 -8.44
C PHE A 50 8.55 -11.98 -8.02
N CYS A 51 7.95 -13.18 -8.18
CA CYS A 51 6.58 -13.46 -7.82
C CYS A 51 6.35 -13.20 -6.32
N LEU A 52 7.21 -13.73 -5.45
CA LEU A 52 7.13 -13.53 -4.00
C LEU A 52 7.30 -12.05 -3.62
N ALA A 53 8.29 -11.36 -4.19
CA ALA A 53 8.51 -9.94 -3.89
C ALA A 53 7.34 -9.07 -4.39
N ALA A 54 6.82 -9.34 -5.60
CA ALA A 54 5.67 -8.62 -6.15
C ALA A 54 4.42 -8.83 -5.28
N THR A 55 4.17 -10.07 -4.84
CA THR A 55 3.04 -10.38 -3.96
C THR A 55 3.20 -9.76 -2.58
N CYS A 56 4.42 -9.76 -2.01
CA CYS A 56 4.72 -9.15 -0.72
C CYS A 56 4.47 -7.63 -0.71
N ILE A 57 4.61 -6.96 -1.84
CA ILE A 57 4.32 -5.52 -1.99
C ILE A 57 2.84 -5.30 -2.30
N ALA A 58 2.26 -6.10 -3.21
CA ALA A 58 0.92 -5.89 -3.71
C ALA A 58 -0.17 -6.24 -2.69
N VAL A 59 -0.02 -7.33 -1.93
CA VAL A 59 -1.05 -7.80 -0.98
C VAL A 59 -1.35 -6.76 0.10
N PRO A 60 -0.37 -6.19 0.83
CA PRO A 60 -0.65 -5.14 1.81
C PRO A 60 -1.26 -3.89 1.19
N GLN A 61 -0.86 -3.52 -0.02
CA GLN A 61 -1.43 -2.36 -0.71
C GLN A 61 -2.90 -2.58 -1.07
N GLN A 62 -3.25 -3.75 -1.61
CA GLN A 62 -4.63 -4.10 -1.95
C GLN A 62 -5.51 -4.21 -0.71
N MET A 63 -5.05 -4.88 0.34
CA MET A 63 -5.76 -4.93 1.62
C MET A 63 -5.99 -3.54 2.21
N ASN A 64 -4.99 -2.65 2.11
CA ASN A 64 -5.14 -1.27 2.56
C ASN A 64 -6.18 -0.49 1.73
N GLU A 65 -6.22 -0.71 0.41
CA GLU A 65 -7.24 -0.09 -0.45
C GLU A 65 -8.65 -0.61 -0.12
N GLU A 66 -8.80 -1.89 0.14
CA GLU A 66 -10.08 -2.47 0.58
C GLU A 66 -10.50 -1.93 1.94
N MET A 67 -9.58 -1.89 2.91
CA MET A 67 -9.87 -1.32 4.23
C MET A 67 -10.25 0.17 4.17
N ARG A 68 -9.63 0.94 3.25
CA ARG A 68 -10.01 2.34 2.98
C ARG A 68 -11.38 2.48 2.31
N ALA A 69 -11.87 1.44 1.68
CA ALA A 69 -13.23 1.42 1.14
C ALA A 69 -14.29 1.45 2.25
N TYR A 70 -13.95 1.02 3.46
CA TYR A 70 -14.83 0.99 4.63
C TYR A 70 -14.78 2.26 5.51
N GLY A 71 -14.20 3.37 5.01
CA GLY A 71 -14.26 4.67 5.68
C GLY A 71 -12.92 5.19 6.21
N ALA A 72 -12.99 5.96 7.31
CA ALA A 72 -11.83 6.59 7.93
C ALA A 72 -10.95 5.59 8.70
N ASN A 73 -9.61 5.79 8.61
CA ASN A 73 -8.63 5.06 9.42
C ASN A 73 -7.91 5.95 10.45
N LEU A 74 -8.14 7.26 10.38
CA LEU A 74 -7.61 8.26 11.31
C LEU A 74 -8.71 9.24 11.68
N ILE A 75 -8.86 9.51 12.98
CA ILE A 75 -9.78 10.51 13.53
C ILE A 75 -8.96 11.58 14.25
N VAL A 76 -9.34 12.84 14.05
CA VAL A 76 -8.79 13.99 14.76
C VAL A 76 -9.93 14.69 15.49
N THR A 77 -9.75 14.88 16.80
CA THR A 77 -10.69 15.54 17.69
C THR A 77 -10.01 16.72 18.39
N PRO A 78 -10.75 17.70 18.91
CA PRO A 78 -10.19 18.72 19.78
C PRO A 78 -9.48 18.10 20.99
N SER A 79 -8.36 18.67 21.43
CA SER A 79 -7.69 18.27 22.65
C SER A 79 -8.48 18.73 23.89
N GLU A 80 -8.38 18.00 24.99
CA GLU A 80 -9.04 18.37 26.27
C GLU A 80 -8.61 19.73 26.81
N SER A 81 -7.45 20.24 26.38
CA SER A 81 -6.94 21.56 26.73
C SER A 81 -7.52 22.70 25.87
N SER A 82 -8.19 22.38 24.76
CA SER A 82 -8.93 23.37 23.95
C SER A 82 -10.33 23.58 24.56
N GLU A 83 -10.82 24.83 24.48
CA GLU A 83 -12.22 25.08 24.86
C GLU A 83 -13.12 24.20 23.98
N LYS A 84 -13.72 23.16 24.59
CA LYS A 84 -14.58 22.18 23.91
C LYS A 84 -15.72 22.81 23.09
N SER A 85 -16.06 24.08 23.42
CA SER A 85 -17.15 24.82 22.77
C SER A 85 -16.84 25.35 21.39
N SER A 86 -15.56 25.46 20.99
CA SER A 86 -15.18 26.10 19.70
C SER A 86 -14.94 25.09 18.55
N GLY A 87 -14.69 23.82 18.87
CA GLY A 87 -14.35 22.80 17.87
C GLY A 87 -13.02 23.04 17.15
N ILE A 88 -12.73 22.28 16.11
CA ILE A 88 -11.54 22.43 15.26
C ILE A 88 -11.80 23.54 14.26
N ASP A 89 -11.08 24.64 14.40
CA ASP A 89 -11.17 25.80 13.50
C ASP A 89 -10.82 25.46 12.05
N THR A 90 -11.40 26.23 11.12
CA THR A 90 -11.21 26.01 9.67
C THR A 90 -9.75 26.13 9.24
N ASP A 91 -8.96 27.02 9.85
CA ASP A 91 -7.57 27.21 9.48
C ASP A 91 -6.69 26.07 10.04
N THR A 92 -6.97 25.61 11.25
CA THR A 92 -6.38 24.39 11.81
C THR A 92 -6.72 23.16 10.95
N ALA A 93 -7.97 23.02 10.51
CA ALA A 93 -8.39 21.96 9.61
C ALA A 93 -7.66 21.98 8.27
N LYS A 94 -7.43 23.20 7.68
CA LYS A 94 -6.61 23.37 6.47
C LYS A 94 -5.15 22.99 6.69
N ALA A 95 -4.55 23.41 7.81
CA ALA A 95 -3.18 23.08 8.17
C ALA A 95 -2.99 21.55 8.34
N LEU A 96 -3.92 20.89 9.03
CA LEU A 96 -3.96 19.42 9.16
C LEU A 96 -4.08 18.73 7.80
N ASN A 97 -4.99 19.22 6.95
CA ASN A 97 -5.15 18.71 5.60
C ASN A 97 -3.87 18.82 4.76
N GLN A 98 -3.14 19.95 4.88
CA GLN A 98 -1.87 20.14 4.19
C GLN A 98 -0.79 19.21 4.73
N MET A 99 -0.71 19.03 6.05
CA MET A 99 0.24 18.11 6.69
C MET A 99 0.01 16.66 6.25
N VAL A 100 -1.22 16.18 6.32
CA VAL A 100 -1.57 14.79 5.98
C VAL A 100 -1.45 14.53 4.48
N LYS A 101 -2.01 15.42 3.64
CA LYS A 101 -1.99 15.29 2.16
C LYS A 101 -0.62 15.58 1.54
N GLY A 102 0.25 16.30 2.24
CA GLY A 102 1.62 16.55 1.80
C GLY A 102 2.52 15.30 1.88
N SER A 103 2.21 14.40 2.80
CA SER A 103 2.98 13.17 3.02
C SER A 103 2.33 11.93 2.40
N TYR A 104 0.99 11.90 2.36
CA TYR A 104 0.23 10.74 1.91
C TYR A 104 -0.99 11.14 1.09
N SER A 105 -1.43 10.26 0.18
CA SER A 105 -2.74 10.42 -0.45
C SER A 105 -3.82 10.20 0.60
N ALA A 106 -4.65 11.22 0.88
CA ALA A 106 -5.69 11.15 1.90
C ALA A 106 -6.98 11.83 1.44
N ARG A 107 -8.10 11.28 1.88
CA ARG A 107 -9.42 11.93 1.84
C ARG A 107 -9.77 12.36 3.24
N SER A 108 -10.54 13.42 3.40
CA SER A 108 -10.94 13.93 4.72
C SER A 108 -12.37 14.42 4.68
N ALA A 109 -13.09 14.24 5.78
CA ALA A 109 -14.42 14.80 6.01
C ALA A 109 -14.49 15.37 7.42
N ALA A 110 -15.05 16.56 7.56
CA ALA A 110 -15.24 17.21 8.83
C ALA A 110 -16.72 17.12 9.24
N TYR A 111 -16.96 16.80 10.49
CA TYR A 111 -18.28 16.64 11.09
C TYR A 111 -18.44 17.61 12.26
N ARG A 112 -19.58 18.27 12.28
CA ARG A 112 -20.03 19.07 13.42
C ARG A 112 -21.28 18.43 13.99
N TYR A 113 -21.23 18.00 15.24
CA TYR A 113 -22.35 17.32 15.92
C TYR A 113 -23.10 18.30 16.83
N GLU A 114 -24.41 18.28 16.71
CA GLU A 114 -25.32 19.05 17.58
C GLU A 114 -26.40 18.11 18.11
N SER A 115 -26.77 18.29 19.40
CA SER A 115 -27.93 17.61 19.98
C SER A 115 -29.21 18.36 19.58
N VAL A 116 -30.12 17.67 18.93
CA VAL A 116 -31.38 18.25 18.43
C VAL A 116 -32.57 17.43 18.89
N ARG A 117 -33.76 18.02 18.81
CA ARG A 117 -35.01 17.32 19.10
C ARG A 117 -35.89 17.23 17.87
N ILE A 118 -36.37 16.03 17.59
CA ILE A 118 -37.39 15.75 16.59
C ILE A 118 -38.54 15.04 17.26
N ASN A 119 -39.74 15.61 17.18
CA ASN A 119 -40.92 15.09 17.90
C ASN A 119 -40.67 14.92 19.42
N SER A 120 -39.95 15.85 20.04
CA SER A 120 -39.57 15.84 21.48
C SER A 120 -38.52 14.77 21.86
N ALA A 121 -38.10 13.88 20.99
CA ALA A 121 -37.04 12.91 21.22
C ALA A 121 -35.66 13.49 20.82
N PRO A 122 -34.62 13.21 21.61
CA PRO A 122 -33.28 13.68 21.30
C PRO A 122 -32.65 12.86 20.15
N TYR A 123 -31.96 13.54 19.21
CA TYR A 123 -31.21 12.93 18.13
C TYR A 123 -29.89 13.70 17.90
N THR A 124 -28.92 13.03 17.34
CA THR A 124 -27.66 13.66 16.92
C THR A 124 -27.80 14.19 15.50
N LEU A 125 -27.56 15.48 15.30
CA LEU A 125 -27.50 16.13 13.98
C LEU A 125 -26.04 16.34 13.59
N ALA A 126 -25.61 15.74 12.49
CA ALA A 126 -24.29 15.94 11.91
C ALA A 126 -24.31 16.97 10.78
N GLY A 127 -23.65 18.09 11.01
CA GLY A 127 -23.36 19.08 9.97
C GLY A 127 -22.17 18.65 9.14
N ILE A 128 -22.37 18.55 7.83
CA ILE A 128 -21.36 18.00 6.91
C ILE A 128 -21.14 18.87 5.68
N ILE A 129 -19.98 18.66 5.02
CA ILE A 129 -19.73 19.08 3.65
C ILE A 129 -20.00 17.84 2.78
N THR A 130 -21.15 17.82 2.12
CA THR A 130 -21.66 16.67 1.37
C THR A 130 -20.62 16.07 0.40
N LYS A 131 -19.86 16.91 -0.31
CA LYS A 131 -18.83 16.48 -1.27
C LYS A 131 -17.73 15.66 -0.59
N ASP A 132 -17.28 16.09 0.58
CA ASP A 132 -16.16 15.49 1.28
C ASP A 132 -16.58 14.17 1.94
N VAL A 133 -17.76 14.15 2.58
CA VAL A 133 -18.31 12.93 3.19
C VAL A 133 -18.63 11.87 2.14
N LYS A 134 -19.21 12.25 1.00
CA LYS A 134 -19.43 11.35 -0.13
C LYS A 134 -18.14 10.78 -0.70
N ALA A 135 -17.07 11.58 -0.75
CA ALA A 135 -15.76 11.13 -1.20
C ALA A 135 -15.07 10.18 -0.20
N LEU A 136 -15.28 10.40 1.11
CA LEU A 136 -14.72 9.56 2.18
C LEU A 136 -15.50 8.25 2.31
N ASN A 137 -16.84 8.32 2.37
CA ASN A 137 -17.75 7.23 2.68
C ASN A 137 -18.52 6.77 1.42
N HIS A 138 -17.80 6.47 0.35
CA HIS A 138 -18.41 6.00 -0.90
C HIS A 138 -19.08 4.61 -0.79
N HIS A 139 -18.85 3.91 0.30
CA HIS A 139 -19.48 2.62 0.63
C HIS A 139 -20.86 2.76 1.30
N TRP A 140 -21.26 3.98 1.70
CA TRP A 140 -22.58 4.19 2.28
C TRP A 140 -23.67 3.89 1.27
N ASN A 141 -24.63 3.07 1.67
CA ASN A 141 -25.80 2.79 0.86
C ASN A 141 -26.85 3.87 1.10
N VAL A 142 -26.93 4.84 0.17
CA VAL A 142 -27.84 5.97 0.28
C VAL A 142 -28.98 5.80 -0.72
N THR A 143 -30.20 5.75 -0.21
CA THR A 143 -31.43 5.77 -1.01
C THR A 143 -31.94 7.21 -1.08
N GLY A 144 -32.14 7.76 -2.27
CA GLY A 144 -32.50 9.15 -2.48
C GLY A 144 -31.28 10.08 -2.63
N ASP A 145 -31.42 11.31 -2.18
CA ASP A 145 -30.42 12.36 -2.37
C ASP A 145 -29.59 12.61 -1.10
N TRP A 146 -28.34 13.01 -1.33
CA TRP A 146 -27.47 13.47 -0.25
C TRP A 146 -27.93 14.83 0.29
N PRO A 147 -27.56 15.23 1.54
CA PRO A 147 -27.98 16.48 2.15
C PRO A 147 -27.65 17.69 1.28
N SER A 148 -28.60 18.60 1.15
CA SER A 148 -28.50 19.89 0.49
C SER A 148 -29.24 20.96 1.31
N GLU A 149 -29.13 22.22 0.96
CA GLU A 149 -29.81 23.31 1.71
C GLU A 149 -31.31 23.02 1.84
N GLY A 150 -31.82 23.02 3.08
CA GLY A 150 -33.20 22.72 3.42
C GLY A 150 -33.60 21.24 3.35
N ASN A 151 -32.69 20.35 2.93
CA ASN A 151 -32.92 18.91 2.89
C ASN A 151 -31.94 18.16 3.80
N VAL A 152 -32.47 17.20 4.54
CA VAL A 152 -31.71 16.32 5.42
C VAL A 152 -31.67 14.89 4.88
N MET A 153 -30.64 14.16 5.27
CA MET A 153 -30.55 12.73 5.09
C MET A 153 -30.64 12.08 6.48
N LEU A 154 -31.49 11.10 6.63
CA LEU A 154 -31.69 10.39 7.90
C LEU A 154 -30.94 9.06 7.86
N GLY A 155 -30.36 8.67 9.00
CA GLY A 155 -29.99 7.30 9.21
C GLY A 155 -31.20 6.38 9.22
N ARG A 156 -31.04 5.13 8.86
CA ARG A 156 -32.10 4.13 8.77
C ARG A 156 -32.88 4.03 10.08
N ASP A 157 -32.17 3.93 11.21
CA ASP A 157 -32.79 3.75 12.51
C ASP A 157 -33.60 4.99 12.94
N VAL A 158 -33.11 6.20 12.58
CA VAL A 158 -33.86 7.45 12.80
C VAL A 158 -35.15 7.49 11.97
N ALA A 159 -35.03 7.13 10.67
CA ALA A 159 -36.19 7.15 9.76
C ALA A 159 -37.26 6.17 10.21
N ASP A 160 -36.87 4.97 10.65
CA ASP A 160 -37.76 3.93 11.15
C ASP A 160 -38.38 4.33 12.50
N ALA A 161 -37.61 4.92 13.43
CA ALA A 161 -38.10 5.41 14.72
C ALA A 161 -39.08 6.56 14.56
N LEU A 162 -38.90 7.45 13.57
CA LEU A 162 -39.81 8.56 13.31
C LEU A 162 -40.99 8.16 12.40
N GLY A 163 -40.94 6.97 11.77
CA GLY A 163 -41.98 6.51 10.82
C GLY A 163 -42.04 7.40 9.54
N VAL A 164 -40.93 7.97 9.12
CA VAL A 164 -40.84 8.88 7.97
C VAL A 164 -40.15 8.23 6.78
N SER A 165 -40.49 8.71 5.59
CA SER A 165 -39.91 8.26 4.33
C SER A 165 -39.36 9.43 3.52
N ILE A 166 -38.63 9.13 2.45
CA ILE A 166 -38.10 10.14 1.53
C ILE A 166 -39.26 11.01 1.00
N GLY A 167 -39.08 12.33 1.08
CA GLY A 167 -40.08 13.32 0.73
C GLY A 167 -40.92 13.83 1.89
N SER A 168 -40.90 13.17 3.07
CA SER A 168 -41.53 13.66 4.30
C SER A 168 -40.87 14.93 4.79
N THR A 169 -41.60 15.72 5.63
CA THR A 169 -41.04 16.89 6.32
C THR A 169 -40.86 16.56 7.80
N VAL A 170 -39.72 16.94 8.35
CA VAL A 170 -39.39 16.80 9.77
C VAL A 170 -39.06 18.15 10.37
N THR A 171 -39.56 18.44 11.56
CA THR A 171 -39.25 19.67 12.29
C THR A 171 -38.15 19.39 13.31
N ILE A 172 -37.00 20.09 13.12
CA ILE A 172 -35.83 19.92 13.94
C ILE A 172 -35.72 21.14 14.88
N GLY A 173 -35.82 20.90 16.18
CA GLY A 173 -35.65 21.93 17.25
C GLY A 173 -34.23 21.84 17.83
N TYR A 174 -33.60 22.99 18.05
CA TYR A 174 -32.31 23.09 18.74
C TYR A 174 -32.46 23.79 20.09
N ARG A 175 -31.77 23.26 21.10
CA ARG A 175 -31.69 23.85 22.44
C ARG A 175 -30.25 23.83 22.92
N ALA A 176 -29.66 25.00 23.15
CA ALA A 176 -28.28 25.11 23.63
C ALA A 176 -28.01 24.42 24.98
N SER A 177 -29.04 24.22 25.81
CA SER A 177 -28.94 23.51 27.09
C SER A 177 -28.80 21.98 26.96
N ASP A 178 -29.20 21.41 25.82
CA ASP A 178 -29.13 19.97 25.61
C ASP A 178 -27.67 19.51 25.30
N ASP A 179 -26.84 20.36 24.70
CA ASP A 179 -25.41 20.11 24.45
C ASP A 179 -24.59 20.09 25.77
N ALA A 180 -25.02 20.82 26.80
CA ALA A 180 -24.33 20.84 28.08
C ALA A 180 -24.54 19.55 28.91
N GLN A 181 -25.61 18.79 28.66
CA GLN A 181 -25.93 17.56 29.39
C GLN A 181 -25.17 16.34 28.83
N ASP A 182 -24.89 16.34 27.54
CA ASP A 182 -24.17 15.23 26.90
C ASP A 182 -22.64 15.26 27.18
N SER A 183 -22.12 16.38 27.68
CA SER A 183 -20.70 16.55 28.01
C SER A 183 -20.29 16.02 29.39
N GLY A 184 -21.12 15.21 30.08
CA GLY A 184 -20.71 14.42 31.25
C GLY A 184 -20.26 15.22 32.48
N ALA A 185 -20.60 16.50 32.59
CA ALA A 185 -20.38 17.30 33.77
C ALA A 185 -21.53 17.08 34.75
N LEU A 186 -21.42 16.05 35.57
CA LEU A 186 -22.09 15.97 36.88
C LEU A 186 -21.50 17.06 37.81
N GLY A 187 -21.81 18.31 37.53
CA GLY A 187 -21.53 19.45 38.36
C GLY A 187 -22.85 20.11 38.75
N GLN A 188 -23.17 19.99 40.04
CA GLN A 188 -24.29 20.63 40.72
C GLN A 188 -24.43 22.09 40.27
N THR A 189 -25.40 22.35 39.41
CA THR A 189 -25.90 23.70 39.25
C THR A 189 -27.11 23.80 40.20
N GLU A 190 -26.87 24.46 41.34
CA GLU A 190 -27.93 24.88 42.23
C GLU A 190 -29.01 25.58 41.42
N ALA A 191 -30.20 25.02 41.46
CA ALA A 191 -31.39 25.69 40.97
C ALA A 191 -31.53 27.02 41.70
N GLN A 192 -31.24 28.12 41.02
CA GLN A 192 -31.70 29.45 41.48
C GLN A 192 -33.23 29.41 41.44
N ALA A 193 -33.80 29.11 42.58
CA ALA A 193 -35.20 29.29 42.84
C ALA A 193 -35.52 30.79 42.68
N THR A 194 -36.06 31.15 41.54
CA THR A 194 -36.67 32.46 41.38
C THR A 194 -37.91 32.52 42.26
N GLU A 195 -37.93 33.50 43.12
CA GLU A 195 -38.87 33.85 44.18
C GLU A 195 -40.29 34.14 43.65
N ASN A 196 -40.93 33.31 42.90
CA ASN A 196 -42.35 33.43 42.55
C ASN A 196 -42.93 32.15 41.99
N GLY A 197 -42.75 30.98 42.59
CA GLY A 197 -43.64 29.83 42.47
C GLY A 197 -44.38 29.54 41.16
N ARG A 198 -43.94 30.12 40.04
CA ARG A 198 -44.36 29.77 38.68
C ARG A 198 -43.27 28.94 38.06
N VAL A 199 -43.50 27.66 37.95
CA VAL A 199 -42.85 26.81 36.99
C VAL A 199 -43.01 27.54 35.66
N SER A 200 -41.89 28.04 35.11
CA SER A 200 -41.88 28.62 33.79
C SER A 200 -42.40 27.53 32.85
N SER A 201 -43.63 27.73 32.38
CA SER A 201 -44.22 26.94 31.31
C SER A 201 -43.60 27.36 29.97
N ASP A 202 -42.31 27.20 29.88
CA ASP A 202 -41.57 27.24 28.61
C ASP A 202 -41.73 25.91 27.87
N ILE A 203 -42.97 25.40 28.03
CA ILE A 203 -43.50 24.30 27.27
C ILE A 203 -44.14 24.93 26.02
N MET A 204 -43.50 24.73 24.87
CA MET A 204 -43.96 25.07 23.52
C MET A 204 -43.59 26.45 22.99
N GLU A 205 -42.33 26.76 22.84
CA GLU A 205 -41.93 27.34 21.57
C GLU A 205 -41.42 26.21 20.68
N ASN A 206 -42.33 25.66 19.88
CA ASN A 206 -42.03 24.84 18.69
C ASN A 206 -41.38 25.74 17.62
N THR A 207 -40.30 26.43 17.94
CA THR A 207 -39.45 27.12 16.99
C THR A 207 -38.45 26.14 16.40
N GLY A 208 -38.96 25.03 15.85
CA GLY A 208 -38.19 24.11 15.06
C GLY A 208 -38.13 24.59 13.59
N THR A 209 -37.04 24.33 12.94
CA THR A 209 -36.91 24.53 11.50
C THR A 209 -37.38 23.30 10.75
N GLU A 210 -38.20 23.51 9.73
CA GLU A 210 -38.69 22.42 8.89
C GLU A 210 -37.63 22.05 7.84
N PHE A 211 -37.36 20.75 7.75
CA PHE A 211 -36.47 20.16 6.76
C PHE A 211 -37.21 19.05 6.00
N ARG A 212 -36.91 18.92 4.71
CA ARG A 212 -37.38 17.82 3.89
C ARG A 212 -36.41 16.65 3.96
N VAL A 213 -36.91 15.44 4.10
CA VAL A 213 -36.14 14.21 4.03
C VAL A 213 -35.80 13.94 2.56
N GLY A 214 -34.55 14.21 2.16
CA GLY A 214 -34.04 13.99 0.80
C GLY A 214 -33.56 12.57 0.55
N GLY A 215 -33.03 11.90 1.59
CA GLY A 215 -32.51 10.55 1.49
C GLY A 215 -32.43 9.83 2.81
N ILE A 216 -32.18 8.54 2.73
CA ILE A 216 -31.94 7.65 3.90
C ILE A 216 -30.66 6.91 3.65
N VAL A 217 -29.76 6.90 4.64
CA VAL A 217 -28.51 6.16 4.64
C VAL A 217 -28.69 4.89 5.50
N ASP A 218 -28.17 3.77 4.98
CA ASP A 218 -28.20 2.46 5.60
C ASP A 218 -26.79 1.86 5.54
N THR A 219 -26.10 1.87 6.68
CA THR A 219 -24.72 1.38 6.81
C THR A 219 -24.64 0.11 7.65
N GLY A 220 -25.66 -0.20 8.42
CA GLY A 220 -25.67 -1.24 9.45
C GLY A 220 -24.80 -0.89 10.67
N GLY A 221 -24.48 0.38 10.86
CA GLY A 221 -23.62 0.88 11.94
C GLY A 221 -24.22 2.07 12.68
N SER A 222 -23.43 2.69 13.56
CA SER A 222 -23.83 3.85 14.36
C SER A 222 -24.21 5.08 13.53
N GLU A 223 -23.82 5.13 12.29
CA GLU A 223 -24.19 6.16 11.33
C GLU A 223 -25.70 6.19 11.05
N ASP A 224 -26.38 5.05 11.27
CA ASP A 224 -27.83 4.90 11.06
C ASP A 224 -28.68 5.57 12.15
N GLU A 225 -28.05 5.95 13.27
CA GLU A 225 -28.67 6.69 14.37
C GLU A 225 -28.54 8.22 14.23
N ILE A 226 -27.96 8.73 13.13
CA ILE A 226 -27.60 10.13 12.95
C ILE A 226 -28.46 10.79 11.86
N VAL A 227 -28.77 12.08 12.08
CA VAL A 227 -29.38 12.96 11.09
C VAL A 227 -28.28 13.78 10.43
N TYR A 228 -28.24 13.85 9.10
CA TYR A 228 -27.22 14.58 8.35
C TYR A 228 -27.83 15.80 7.64
N ALA A 229 -27.22 16.96 7.86
CA ALA A 229 -27.56 18.19 7.18
C ALA A 229 -26.29 18.91 6.67
N VAL A 230 -26.44 19.87 5.78
CA VAL A 230 -25.28 20.69 5.36
C VAL A 230 -24.88 21.64 6.51
N ASN A 231 -23.58 21.88 6.67
CA ASN A 231 -23.04 22.74 7.73
C ASN A 231 -23.66 24.13 7.78
N ALA A 232 -24.09 24.68 6.65
CA ALA A 232 -24.75 25.98 6.56
C ALA A 232 -26.09 25.98 7.31
N ASP A 233 -26.88 24.92 7.18
CA ASP A 233 -28.19 24.80 7.83
C ASP A 233 -28.05 24.50 9.33
N VAL A 234 -27.06 23.66 9.71
CA VAL A 234 -26.72 23.43 11.12
C VAL A 234 -26.27 24.73 11.81
N ALA A 235 -25.47 25.56 11.14
CA ALA A 235 -25.04 26.85 11.67
C ALA A 235 -26.20 27.85 11.83
N LYS A 236 -27.18 27.82 10.91
CA LYS A 236 -28.42 28.63 11.02
C LYS A 236 -29.28 28.15 12.19
N LEU A 237 -29.45 26.82 12.31
CA LEU A 237 -30.28 26.19 13.36
C LEU A 237 -29.68 26.44 14.76
N ALA A 238 -28.37 26.25 14.94
CA ALA A 238 -27.68 26.46 16.20
C ALA A 238 -27.41 27.95 16.54
N GLY A 239 -27.62 28.86 15.58
CA GLY A 239 -27.34 30.29 15.77
C GLY A 239 -25.85 30.63 15.96
N SER A 240 -24.96 29.68 15.77
CA SER A 240 -23.53 29.82 15.99
C SER A 240 -22.70 29.20 14.85
N LYS A 241 -21.58 29.85 14.55
CA LYS A 241 -20.57 29.29 13.66
C LYS A 241 -19.41 28.77 14.51
N ARG A 242 -19.32 27.47 14.71
CA ARG A 242 -18.20 26.83 15.38
C ARG A 242 -17.48 25.85 14.45
N GLY A 243 -16.30 25.41 14.84
CA GLY A 243 -15.49 24.44 14.09
C GLY A 243 -16.08 23.03 14.09
N ALA A 244 -15.34 22.10 13.51
CA ALA A 244 -15.71 20.70 13.49
C ALA A 244 -15.38 20.01 14.83
N ASP A 245 -16.23 19.08 15.26
CA ASP A 245 -15.96 18.26 16.43
C ASP A 245 -15.05 17.09 16.10
N VAL A 246 -15.16 16.61 14.88
CA VAL A 246 -14.36 15.47 14.38
C VAL A 246 -13.95 15.73 12.95
N ILE A 247 -12.68 15.45 12.63
CA ILE A 247 -12.22 15.32 11.25
C ILE A 247 -11.79 13.89 11.04
N GLU A 248 -12.44 13.24 10.12
CA GLU A 248 -12.12 11.89 9.69
C GLU A 248 -11.20 11.90 8.48
N TYR A 249 -10.20 11.04 8.48
CA TYR A 249 -9.26 10.86 7.37
C TYR A 249 -9.23 9.40 6.94
N SER A 250 -9.23 9.18 5.64
CA SER A 250 -8.83 7.93 5.00
C SER A 250 -7.46 8.14 4.37
N VAL A 251 -6.40 7.79 5.11
CA VAL A 251 -5.00 7.99 4.74
C VAL A 251 -4.45 6.73 4.06
N ASN A 252 -3.68 6.89 2.96
CA ASN A 252 -3.01 5.77 2.31
C ASN A 252 -1.72 5.39 3.05
N ALA A 253 -1.86 5.01 4.33
CA ALA A 253 -0.79 4.55 5.21
C ALA A 253 -1.34 3.46 6.13
N VAL A 254 -0.50 2.49 6.50
CA VAL A 254 -0.88 1.33 7.35
C VAL A 254 0.15 1.10 8.44
N GLY A 255 -0.29 0.59 9.58
CA GLY A 255 0.60 0.14 10.65
C GLY A 255 1.50 1.25 11.19
N SER A 256 2.82 1.08 11.04
CA SER A 256 3.80 2.06 11.55
C SER A 256 3.70 3.42 10.89
N GLU A 257 3.43 3.48 9.58
CA GLU A 257 3.32 4.72 8.83
C GLU A 257 2.13 5.56 9.32
N LEU A 258 0.95 4.93 9.54
CA LEU A 258 -0.22 5.61 10.08
C LEU A 258 0.03 6.09 11.52
N ASN A 259 0.72 5.29 12.34
CA ASN A 259 1.12 5.70 13.69
C ASN A 259 2.10 6.87 13.68
N ASP A 260 2.97 6.98 12.69
CA ASP A 260 3.90 8.11 12.55
C ASP A 260 3.15 9.39 12.13
N VAL A 261 2.10 9.29 11.32
CA VAL A 261 1.17 10.42 11.04
C VAL A 261 0.50 10.87 12.35
N VAL A 262 -0.04 9.94 13.14
CA VAL A 262 -0.68 10.23 14.44
C VAL A 262 0.31 10.93 15.37
N LYS A 263 1.53 10.42 15.49
CA LYS A 263 2.59 11.03 16.32
C LYS A 263 2.95 12.43 15.84
N SER A 264 3.06 12.65 14.52
CA SER A 264 3.40 13.96 13.96
C SER A 264 2.33 15.02 14.24
N ILE A 265 1.05 14.65 14.18
CA ILE A 265 -0.05 15.53 14.55
C ILE A 265 -0.01 15.83 16.04
N ASN A 266 0.13 14.80 16.88
CA ASN A 266 0.12 14.92 18.34
C ASN A 266 1.38 15.60 18.91
N ALA A 267 2.49 15.63 18.15
CA ALA A 267 3.70 16.32 18.52
C ALA A 267 3.59 17.85 18.48
N ASN A 268 2.52 18.41 17.88
CA ASN A 268 2.25 19.83 17.79
C ASN A 268 1.10 20.25 18.73
N PRO A 269 1.34 20.46 20.04
CA PRO A 269 0.28 20.83 21.00
C PRO A 269 -0.41 22.15 20.67
N SER A 270 0.27 23.05 19.94
CA SER A 270 -0.26 24.34 19.52
C SER A 270 -1.46 24.26 18.58
N THR A 271 -1.67 23.11 17.95
CA THR A 271 -2.85 22.89 17.08
C THR A 271 -4.14 22.61 17.86
N GLY A 272 -4.03 22.35 19.17
CA GLY A 272 -5.18 22.08 20.03
C GLY A 272 -6.01 20.86 19.63
N VAL A 273 -5.39 19.90 18.91
CA VAL A 273 -6.08 18.68 18.44
C VAL A 273 -5.37 17.42 18.89
N LYS A 274 -6.10 16.32 18.92
CA LYS A 274 -5.61 14.99 19.21
C LYS A 274 -5.99 14.04 18.07
N ALA A 275 -4.99 13.39 17.49
CA ALA A 275 -5.17 12.39 16.46
C ALA A 275 -5.17 10.99 17.07
N GLN A 276 -6.03 10.12 16.56
CA GLN A 276 -6.12 8.71 16.96
C GLN A 276 -6.38 7.84 15.71
N THR A 277 -5.82 6.64 15.70
CA THR A 277 -6.17 5.65 14.68
C THR A 277 -7.55 5.08 14.99
N VAL A 278 -8.37 4.93 13.96
CA VAL A 278 -9.66 4.24 14.09
C VAL A 278 -9.40 2.74 14.18
N THR A 279 -9.63 2.17 15.34
CA THR A 279 -9.42 0.75 15.62
C THR A 279 -10.60 -0.12 15.14
N LYS A 280 -11.34 0.29 14.11
CA LYS A 280 -12.21 -0.65 13.37
C LYS A 280 -11.37 -1.72 12.64
N ILE A 281 -10.10 -1.40 12.38
CA ILE A 281 -9.08 -2.35 11.95
C ILE A 281 -8.48 -2.93 13.22
N THR A 282 -8.91 -4.10 13.58
CA THR A 282 -8.46 -4.80 14.78
C THR A 282 -6.93 -4.89 14.73
N SER A 283 -6.25 -4.66 15.86
CA SER A 283 -4.80 -4.88 15.99
C SER A 283 -4.38 -6.28 15.50
N SER A 284 -5.31 -7.21 15.42
CA SER A 284 -5.19 -8.52 14.80
C SER A 284 -4.89 -8.46 13.30
N ASP A 285 -5.54 -7.59 12.54
CA ASP A 285 -5.37 -7.52 11.07
C ASP A 285 -3.99 -6.98 10.70
N THR A 286 -3.51 -5.97 11.43
CA THR A 286 -2.15 -5.44 11.27
C THR A 286 -1.10 -6.49 11.63
N ARG A 287 -1.36 -7.31 12.66
CA ARG A 287 -0.47 -8.41 13.05
C ARG A 287 -0.46 -9.52 12.00
N ILE A 288 -1.59 -9.85 11.41
CA ILE A 288 -1.69 -10.85 10.33
C ILE A 288 -0.89 -10.38 9.12
N ILE A 289 -1.02 -9.12 8.70
CA ILE A 289 -0.26 -8.54 7.58
C ILE A 289 1.26 -8.61 7.87
N ALA A 290 1.70 -8.21 9.06
CA ALA A 290 3.11 -8.29 9.46
C ALA A 290 3.63 -9.73 9.51
N MET A 291 2.81 -10.67 9.99
CA MET A 291 3.13 -12.10 10.00
C MET A 291 3.28 -12.65 8.57
N LEU A 292 2.37 -12.32 7.67
CA LEU A 292 2.45 -12.71 6.26
C LEU A 292 3.70 -12.13 5.59
N GLN A 293 4.01 -10.86 5.82
CA GLN A 293 5.23 -10.23 5.33
C GLN A 293 6.49 -10.97 5.81
N THR A 294 6.55 -11.31 7.10
CA THR A 294 7.67 -12.07 7.67
C THR A 294 7.78 -13.45 7.03
N LEU A 295 6.67 -14.14 6.85
CA LEU A 295 6.62 -15.44 6.16
C LEU A 295 7.16 -15.34 4.72
N PHE A 296 6.74 -14.33 3.96
CA PHE A 296 7.23 -14.12 2.60
C PHE A 296 8.75 -13.85 2.56
N TRP A 297 9.28 -13.08 3.51
CA TRP A 297 10.73 -12.85 3.61
C TRP A 297 11.50 -14.14 3.91
N ILE A 298 11.01 -14.97 4.83
CA ILE A 298 11.62 -16.28 5.16
C ILE A 298 11.60 -17.19 3.92
N VAL A 299 10.45 -17.31 3.26
CA VAL A 299 10.32 -18.14 2.07
C VAL A 299 11.22 -17.64 0.94
N SER A 300 11.30 -16.31 0.73
CA SER A 300 12.19 -15.70 -0.26
C SER A 300 13.66 -16.01 0.02
N LEU A 301 14.07 -15.99 1.28
CA LEU A 301 15.43 -16.34 1.69
C LEU A 301 15.74 -17.82 1.39
N VAL A 302 14.81 -18.71 1.71
CA VAL A 302 14.95 -20.16 1.42
C VAL A 302 15.06 -20.40 -0.09
N VAL A 303 14.18 -19.77 -0.88
CA VAL A 303 14.22 -19.86 -2.36
C VAL A 303 15.52 -19.31 -2.91
N LEU A 304 16.03 -18.20 -2.37
CA LEU A 304 17.31 -17.63 -2.77
C LEU A 304 18.46 -18.61 -2.53
N VAL A 305 18.50 -19.27 -1.37
CA VAL A 305 19.52 -20.28 -1.04
C VAL A 305 19.40 -21.49 -1.97
N LEU A 306 18.19 -21.98 -2.22
CA LEU A 306 17.96 -23.10 -3.15
C LEU A 306 18.39 -22.76 -4.58
N THR A 307 18.08 -21.55 -5.04
CA THR A 307 18.51 -21.05 -6.36
C THR A 307 20.02 -20.97 -6.43
N PHE A 308 20.68 -20.45 -5.42
CA PHE A 308 22.15 -20.39 -5.35
C PHE A 308 22.79 -21.77 -5.44
N VAL A 309 22.29 -22.75 -4.71
CA VAL A 309 22.75 -24.14 -4.75
C VAL A 309 22.48 -24.76 -6.13
N GLY A 310 21.27 -24.59 -6.67
CA GLY A 310 20.88 -25.13 -7.98
C GLY A 310 21.71 -24.58 -9.13
N VAL A 311 21.94 -23.28 -9.18
CA VAL A 311 22.80 -22.65 -10.17
C VAL A 311 24.25 -23.09 -9.98
N GLY A 312 24.73 -23.12 -8.74
CA GLY A 312 26.10 -23.54 -8.40
C GLY A 312 26.39 -24.99 -8.80
N THR A 313 25.47 -25.91 -8.57
CA THR A 313 25.62 -27.34 -9.00
C THR A 313 25.61 -27.46 -10.52
N THR A 314 24.75 -26.71 -11.21
CA THR A 314 24.71 -26.72 -12.69
C THR A 314 26.02 -26.20 -13.27
N ILE A 315 26.54 -25.07 -12.77
CA ILE A 315 27.83 -24.51 -13.22
C ILE A 315 28.98 -25.45 -12.87
N SER A 316 28.96 -26.09 -11.67
CA SER A 316 29.96 -27.09 -11.28
C SER A 316 30.00 -28.25 -12.26
N SER A 317 28.87 -28.73 -12.72
CA SER A 317 28.77 -29.79 -13.74
C SER A 317 29.35 -29.34 -15.09
N ILE A 318 29.06 -28.10 -15.52
CA ILE A 318 29.61 -27.52 -16.77
C ILE A 318 31.12 -27.42 -16.70
N VAL A 319 31.66 -26.88 -15.62
CA VAL A 319 33.10 -26.66 -15.40
C VAL A 319 33.83 -28.00 -15.30
N SER A 320 33.27 -28.98 -14.58
CA SER A 320 33.87 -30.32 -14.43
C SER A 320 34.02 -31.01 -15.76
N GLN A 321 33.07 -30.89 -16.68
CA GLN A 321 33.12 -31.50 -17.99
C GLN A 321 34.09 -30.81 -18.98
N ARG A 322 34.49 -29.57 -18.65
CA ARG A 322 35.51 -28.84 -19.39
C ARG A 322 36.91 -28.97 -18.78
N ARG A 323 37.10 -29.89 -17.81
CA ARG A 323 38.35 -30.06 -17.08
C ARG A 323 39.56 -30.27 -18.03
N ASN A 324 39.42 -31.15 -19.06
CA ASN A 324 40.46 -31.41 -20.00
C ASN A 324 40.77 -30.20 -20.90
N GLU A 325 39.74 -29.48 -21.37
CA GLU A 325 39.91 -28.25 -22.14
C GLU A 325 40.63 -27.15 -21.32
N ILE A 326 40.27 -26.99 -20.06
CA ILE A 326 40.93 -26.07 -19.12
C ILE A 326 42.39 -26.47 -18.92
N GLY A 327 42.65 -27.75 -18.68
CA GLY A 327 44.02 -28.28 -18.53
C GLY A 327 44.91 -28.02 -19.74
N LEU A 328 44.39 -28.28 -20.97
CA LEU A 328 45.08 -28.03 -22.22
C LEU A 328 45.39 -26.54 -22.41
N ARG A 329 44.40 -25.64 -22.17
CA ARG A 329 44.62 -24.20 -22.28
C ARG A 329 45.66 -23.68 -21.29
N LYS A 330 45.71 -24.21 -20.08
CA LYS A 330 46.74 -23.89 -19.07
C LYS A 330 48.12 -24.41 -19.53
N ALA A 331 48.21 -25.59 -20.08
CA ALA A 331 49.47 -26.12 -20.65
C ALA A 331 50.01 -25.25 -21.79
N LEU A 332 49.10 -24.63 -22.56
CA LEU A 332 49.44 -23.67 -23.62
C LEU A 332 49.72 -22.24 -23.10
N GLY A 333 49.75 -22.03 -21.79
CA GLY A 333 50.12 -20.73 -21.17
C GLY A 333 48.98 -19.80 -20.81
N ALA A 334 47.71 -20.25 -20.86
CA ALA A 334 46.60 -19.42 -20.45
C ALA A 334 46.62 -19.17 -18.93
N SER A 335 46.43 -17.93 -18.49
CA SER A 335 46.39 -17.59 -17.07
C SER A 335 45.08 -18.08 -16.41
N SER A 336 45.16 -18.51 -15.17
CA SER A 336 44.00 -18.92 -14.38
C SER A 336 42.93 -17.83 -14.23
N GLN A 337 43.37 -16.57 -14.25
CA GLN A 337 42.48 -15.40 -14.21
C GLN A 337 41.68 -15.25 -15.51
N ALA A 338 42.32 -15.36 -16.69
CA ALA A 338 41.66 -15.26 -17.98
C ALA A 338 40.57 -16.34 -18.14
N ILE A 339 40.87 -17.59 -17.75
CA ILE A 339 39.92 -18.70 -17.75
C ILE A 339 38.76 -18.43 -16.78
N GLY A 340 39.07 -17.93 -15.55
CA GLY A 340 38.05 -17.60 -14.57
C GLY A 340 37.07 -16.52 -15.05
N ILE A 341 37.55 -15.46 -15.65
CA ILE A 341 36.75 -14.37 -16.24
C ILE A 341 35.80 -14.90 -17.32
N GLU A 342 36.28 -15.81 -18.20
CA GLU A 342 35.42 -16.41 -19.23
C GLU A 342 34.21 -17.11 -18.62
N PHE A 343 34.39 -17.92 -17.56
CA PHE A 343 33.29 -18.61 -16.86
C PHE A 343 32.39 -17.66 -16.10
N TYR A 344 32.91 -16.60 -15.47
CA TYR A 344 32.09 -15.60 -14.79
C TYR A 344 31.20 -14.83 -15.77
N VAL A 345 31.73 -14.46 -16.94
CA VAL A 345 30.95 -13.80 -17.99
C VAL A 345 29.89 -14.76 -18.56
N GLU A 346 30.27 -16.04 -18.81
CA GLU A 346 29.33 -17.07 -19.25
C GLU A 346 28.18 -17.24 -18.21
N SER A 347 28.48 -17.28 -16.92
CA SER A 347 27.50 -17.36 -15.85
C SER A 347 26.60 -16.11 -15.76
N ALA A 348 27.20 -14.92 -15.99
CA ALA A 348 26.44 -13.67 -16.03
C ALA A 348 25.42 -13.66 -17.19
N ILE A 349 25.79 -14.20 -18.35
CA ILE A 349 24.88 -14.34 -19.50
C ILE A 349 23.73 -15.29 -19.19
N TYR A 350 24.00 -16.46 -18.53
CA TYR A 350 22.94 -17.37 -18.10
C TYR A 350 22.01 -16.72 -17.07
N GLY A 351 22.59 -15.96 -16.11
CA GLY A 351 21.83 -15.18 -15.14
C GLY A 351 20.96 -14.10 -15.80
N LEU A 352 21.49 -13.43 -16.82
CA LEU A 352 20.77 -12.38 -17.54
C LEU A 352 19.61 -12.92 -18.37
N ILE A 353 19.84 -13.98 -19.15
CA ILE A 353 18.78 -14.61 -19.96
C ILE A 353 17.73 -15.25 -19.06
N GLY A 354 18.17 -16.02 -18.04
CA GLY A 354 17.29 -16.65 -17.07
C GLY A 354 16.52 -15.64 -16.28
N GLY A 355 17.18 -14.54 -15.84
CA GLY A 355 16.58 -13.43 -15.13
C GLY A 355 15.50 -12.70 -15.94
N LEU A 356 15.77 -12.42 -17.22
CA LEU A 356 14.78 -11.78 -18.11
C LEU A 356 13.52 -12.64 -18.28
N ILE A 357 13.70 -13.90 -18.64
CA ILE A 357 12.58 -14.83 -18.84
C ILE A 357 11.88 -15.08 -17.50
N GLY A 358 12.67 -15.26 -16.43
CA GLY A 358 12.16 -15.49 -15.06
C GLY A 358 11.34 -14.32 -14.53
N THR A 359 11.81 -13.08 -14.72
CA THR A 359 11.04 -11.89 -14.33
C THR A 359 9.71 -11.80 -15.09
N ALA A 360 9.70 -12.10 -16.40
CA ALA A 360 8.48 -12.10 -17.20
C ALA A 360 7.49 -13.18 -16.72
N VAL A 361 7.96 -14.40 -16.51
CA VAL A 361 7.15 -15.51 -15.99
C VAL A 361 6.69 -15.23 -14.55
N GLY A 362 7.57 -14.70 -13.70
CA GLY A 362 7.25 -14.33 -12.32
C GLY A 362 6.19 -13.23 -12.24
N TYR A 363 6.24 -12.23 -13.11
CA TYR A 363 5.20 -11.21 -13.24
C TYR A 363 3.85 -11.82 -13.65
N LEU A 364 3.87 -12.74 -14.62
CA LEU A 364 2.66 -13.40 -15.10
C LEU A 364 2.02 -14.23 -13.99
N LEU A 365 2.83 -14.99 -13.22
CA LEU A 365 2.37 -15.75 -12.07
C LEU A 365 1.82 -14.85 -10.95
N ALA A 366 2.52 -13.77 -10.61
CA ALA A 366 2.07 -12.82 -9.61
C ALA A 366 0.74 -12.15 -10.02
N ARG A 367 0.61 -11.78 -11.31
CA ARG A 367 -0.63 -11.21 -11.85
C ARG A 367 -1.79 -12.20 -11.78
N VAL A 368 -1.58 -13.45 -12.17
CA VAL A 368 -2.61 -14.51 -12.08
C VAL A 368 -3.03 -14.72 -10.63
N LEU A 369 -2.07 -14.82 -9.70
CA LEU A 369 -2.36 -14.95 -8.27
C LEU A 369 -3.20 -13.78 -7.74
N CYS A 370 -2.81 -12.53 -8.02
CA CYS A 370 -3.54 -11.38 -7.52
C CYS A 370 -4.94 -11.23 -8.14
N VAL A 371 -5.09 -11.52 -9.43
CA VAL A 371 -6.43 -11.53 -10.07
C VAL A 371 -7.31 -12.65 -9.49
N SER A 372 -6.75 -13.81 -9.21
CA SER A 372 -7.51 -14.96 -8.68
C SER A 372 -7.94 -14.77 -7.21
N VAL A 373 -7.17 -14.04 -6.41
CA VAL A 373 -7.43 -13.85 -4.97
C VAL A 373 -8.12 -12.53 -4.67
N PHE A 374 -7.72 -11.45 -5.36
CA PHE A 374 -8.18 -10.08 -5.07
C PHE A 374 -9.01 -9.47 -6.20
N GLU A 375 -9.28 -10.22 -7.28
CA GLU A 375 -10.02 -9.77 -8.46
C GLU A 375 -9.42 -8.50 -9.13
N ARG A 376 -8.17 -8.15 -8.79
CA ARG A 376 -7.47 -6.97 -9.30
C ARG A 376 -6.11 -7.33 -9.89
N ALA A 377 -5.81 -6.72 -11.03
CA ALA A 377 -4.53 -6.90 -11.70
C ALA A 377 -3.46 -5.97 -11.11
N ILE A 378 -2.28 -6.50 -10.82
CA ILE A 378 -1.10 -5.71 -10.46
C ILE A 378 -0.43 -5.12 -11.70
N GLY A 379 -0.02 -3.85 -11.61
CA GLY A 379 0.84 -3.21 -12.59
C GLY A 379 2.27 -3.74 -12.53
N PHE A 380 3.00 -3.68 -13.65
CA PHE A 380 4.40 -4.05 -13.66
C PHE A 380 5.26 -2.98 -12.97
N ASN A 381 5.94 -3.36 -11.90
CA ASN A 381 6.88 -2.49 -11.20
C ASN A 381 8.27 -2.59 -11.84
N TRP A 382 8.67 -1.57 -12.61
CA TRP A 382 9.95 -1.53 -13.31
C TRP A 382 11.16 -1.61 -12.38
N LEU A 383 11.07 -0.99 -11.20
CA LEU A 383 12.14 -1.03 -10.21
C LEU A 383 12.37 -2.46 -9.70
N LEU A 384 11.29 -3.16 -9.40
CA LEU A 384 11.33 -4.57 -8.98
C LEU A 384 11.85 -5.47 -10.11
N GLY A 385 11.44 -5.22 -11.36
CA GLY A 385 11.92 -5.95 -12.52
C GLY A 385 13.44 -5.83 -12.72
N VAL A 386 13.96 -4.61 -12.67
CA VAL A 386 15.40 -4.36 -12.78
C VAL A 386 16.16 -4.96 -11.58
N ALA A 387 15.64 -4.81 -10.37
CA ALA A 387 16.25 -5.39 -9.16
C ALA A 387 16.32 -6.93 -9.24
N SER A 388 15.24 -7.60 -9.68
CA SER A 388 15.19 -9.04 -9.88
C SER A 388 16.20 -9.52 -10.93
N LEU A 389 16.31 -8.80 -12.05
CA LEU A 389 17.28 -9.10 -13.08
C LEU A 389 18.72 -8.98 -12.58
N LEU A 390 19.06 -7.88 -11.90
CA LEU A 390 20.39 -7.68 -11.32
C LEU A 390 20.73 -8.73 -10.26
N LEU A 391 19.76 -9.07 -9.42
CA LEU A 391 19.92 -10.10 -8.40
C LEU A 391 20.15 -11.48 -9.03
N SER A 392 19.45 -11.82 -10.12
CA SER A 392 19.65 -13.07 -10.85
C SER A 392 21.05 -13.19 -11.42
N VAL A 393 21.56 -12.11 -12.04
CA VAL A 393 22.94 -12.06 -12.55
C VAL A 393 23.96 -12.19 -11.41
N LEU A 394 23.73 -11.48 -10.31
CA LEU A 394 24.60 -11.52 -9.13
C LEU A 394 24.68 -12.93 -8.54
N ILE A 395 23.53 -13.58 -8.35
CA ILE A 395 23.46 -14.97 -7.85
C ILE A 395 24.22 -15.91 -8.77
N ALA A 396 24.02 -15.82 -10.09
CA ALA A 396 24.67 -16.68 -11.05
C ALA A 396 26.20 -16.53 -11.02
N VAL A 397 26.70 -15.28 -10.92
CA VAL A 397 28.15 -15.02 -10.81
C VAL A 397 28.71 -15.51 -9.48
N ILE A 398 28.06 -15.20 -8.36
CA ILE A 398 28.55 -15.62 -7.02
C ILE A 398 28.52 -17.15 -6.89
N ALA A 399 27.46 -17.81 -7.38
CA ALA A 399 27.34 -19.26 -7.37
C ALA A 399 28.41 -19.96 -8.25
N SER A 400 28.94 -19.27 -9.26
CA SER A 400 30.00 -19.80 -10.11
C SER A 400 31.41 -19.70 -9.46
N ILE A 401 31.60 -18.87 -8.44
CA ILE A 401 32.94 -18.65 -7.84
C ILE A 401 33.57 -19.93 -7.29
N PRO A 402 32.89 -20.75 -6.45
CA PRO A 402 33.49 -21.96 -5.90
C PRO A 402 33.89 -22.98 -6.96
N PRO A 403 33.04 -23.37 -7.93
CA PRO A 403 33.41 -24.34 -8.94
C PRO A 403 34.51 -23.83 -9.88
N VAL A 404 34.47 -22.59 -10.28
CA VAL A 404 35.49 -21.99 -11.17
C VAL A 404 36.84 -21.91 -10.48
N ARG A 405 36.88 -21.48 -9.20
CA ARG A 405 38.14 -21.45 -8.42
C ARG A 405 38.76 -22.87 -8.28
N ARG A 406 37.93 -23.89 -8.10
CA ARG A 406 38.43 -25.28 -8.04
C ARG A 406 39.02 -25.72 -9.38
N ALA A 407 38.36 -25.44 -10.50
CA ALA A 407 38.81 -25.81 -11.83
C ALA A 407 40.08 -25.04 -12.27
N THR A 408 40.21 -23.76 -11.94
CA THR A 408 41.40 -22.97 -12.28
C THR A 408 42.63 -23.35 -11.45
N ARG A 409 42.52 -24.13 -10.36
CA ARG A 409 43.64 -24.65 -9.55
C ARG A 409 44.15 -26.02 -10.02
N ILE A 410 43.54 -26.64 -11.02
CA ILE A 410 43.94 -27.96 -11.52
C ILE A 410 45.33 -27.87 -12.14
N ASP A 411 46.22 -28.82 -11.80
CA ASP A 411 47.52 -28.95 -12.38
C ASP A 411 47.43 -29.52 -13.81
N PRO A 412 47.95 -28.84 -14.85
CA PRO A 412 47.92 -29.30 -16.21
C PRO A 412 48.60 -30.67 -16.40
N ALA A 413 49.66 -30.94 -15.63
CA ALA A 413 50.40 -32.20 -15.73
C ALA A 413 49.57 -33.46 -15.35
N ILE A 414 48.63 -33.29 -14.41
CA ILE A 414 47.76 -34.39 -13.99
C ILE A 414 46.74 -34.73 -15.11
N VAL A 415 46.18 -33.69 -15.74
CA VAL A 415 45.15 -33.85 -16.79
C VAL A 415 45.70 -34.48 -18.04
N LEU A 416 46.95 -34.19 -18.39
CA LEU A 416 47.62 -34.74 -19.57
C LEU A 416 48.15 -36.20 -19.37
N ARG A 417 48.23 -36.63 -18.09
CA ARG A 417 48.69 -37.98 -17.73
C ARG A 417 47.54 -39.02 -17.61
N GLU A 418 46.30 -38.55 -17.45
CA GLU A 418 45.10 -39.37 -17.36
C GLU A 418 44.54 -39.77 -18.76
N GLU A 419 45.16 -39.33 -19.89
CA GLU A 419 44.97 -39.88 -21.24
C GLU A 419 46.07 -40.91 -21.54
#